data_512b941db4ca1e37d213efface5bde88
#
_entry.id   512b941db4ca1e37d213efface5bde88
#
_cell.length_a   1.000
_cell.length_b   1.000
_cell.length_c   1.000
_cell.angle_alpha   90.00
_cell.angle_beta   90.00
_cell.angle_gamma   90.00
#
_symmetry.space_group_name_H-M   'P 1'
#
loop_
_entity.id
_entity.type
_entity.pdbx_description
1 polymer ?
#
loop_
_entity_poly.entity_id
_entity_poly.type
_entity_poly.pdbx_seq_one_letter_code
_entity_poly.pdbx_strand_id
1 'polypeptide(L)'
;MTDEEVAIHDQLNALRVQVKSIEHSKVVLIGDIMLDRYIHGYANNLNSNAPVPVLKETSREEDVGGAAHVARGLISMGVETHLFGVVGNDRAGLNILESLEEEGVHSTGIAIVEGITTTVKNRLLATRESLVSEEQLLLRWDIEGDEEVPGEAIEALFGEVIFQMDDATAVIISDYGQGVIVEEGVKMIIDAASEKNIPIIADPKLTGLHHTHGVDWVIFQANGLELMRRRLGADNGDAAAHLLIKNHSWKNLVVVCGAGGVTIYSDDGSSVHAECTLADLRQMIGLVDAAVVAIAVAISEKLGVSHTAQLVNAACECILAASSSDSFVLSRDELVDRIGEMAWNLQVSKR
;
A
#
# COMPACT_ATOMS: atom_id res chain seq x y z
N MET A 1 -6.81 28.74 18.01
CA MET A 1 -6.55 28.21 16.65
C MET A 1 -6.20 29.38 15.75
N THR A 2 -5.17 29.27 14.94
CA THR A 2 -4.91 30.18 13.84
C THR A 2 -5.96 30.01 12.75
N ASP A 3 -6.07 30.93 11.80
CA ASP A 3 -7.01 30.75 10.67
C ASP A 3 -6.70 29.48 9.85
N GLU A 4 -5.43 29.11 9.74
CA GLU A 4 -4.98 27.88 9.08
C GLU A 4 -5.40 26.62 9.86
N GLU A 5 -5.23 26.61 11.19
CA GLU A 5 -5.67 25.49 12.04
C GLU A 5 -7.20 25.32 12.02
N VAL A 6 -7.97 26.41 11.90
CA VAL A 6 -9.43 26.37 11.74
C VAL A 6 -9.77 25.73 10.40
N ALA A 7 -9.10 26.12 9.33
CA ALA A 7 -9.31 25.53 8.00
C ALA A 7 -9.02 24.03 7.97
N ILE A 8 -7.91 23.58 8.58
CA ILE A 8 -7.56 22.15 8.68
C ILE A 8 -8.58 21.40 9.52
N HIS A 9 -9.02 21.96 10.66
CA HIS A 9 -10.05 21.36 11.52
C HIS A 9 -11.37 21.14 10.75
N ASP A 10 -11.81 22.15 10.00
CA ASP A 10 -13.04 22.08 9.21
C ASP A 10 -12.91 21.06 8.07
N GLN A 11 -11.74 20.98 7.42
CA GLN A 11 -11.41 19.95 6.43
C GLN A 11 -11.49 18.55 7.02
N LEU A 12 -10.87 18.31 8.19
CA LEU A 12 -10.90 16.99 8.85
C LEU A 12 -12.34 16.57 9.21
N ASN A 13 -13.17 17.49 9.70
CA ASN A 13 -14.57 17.18 9.99
C ASN A 13 -15.37 16.87 8.72
N ALA A 14 -15.13 17.57 7.62
CA ALA A 14 -15.75 17.27 6.33
C ALA A 14 -15.31 15.89 5.82
N LEU A 15 -14.01 15.58 5.86
CA LEU A 15 -13.46 14.26 5.50
C LEU A 15 -14.08 13.14 6.33
N ARG A 16 -14.23 13.34 7.64
CA ARG A 16 -14.85 12.36 8.54
C ARG A 16 -16.27 12.00 8.09
N VAL A 17 -17.04 12.96 7.63
CA VAL A 17 -18.41 12.73 7.12
C VAL A 17 -18.35 11.97 5.79
N GLN A 18 -17.47 12.37 4.86
CA GLN A 18 -17.33 11.74 3.55
C GLN A 18 -16.89 10.28 3.67
N VAL A 19 -15.86 9.98 4.50
CA VAL A 19 -15.37 8.61 4.70
C VAL A 19 -16.45 7.70 5.28
N LYS A 20 -17.37 8.23 6.12
CA LYS A 20 -18.52 7.46 6.64
C LYS A 20 -19.52 7.06 5.57
N SER A 21 -19.65 7.83 4.52
CA SER A 21 -20.71 7.70 3.50
C SER A 21 -20.20 7.20 2.16
N ILE A 22 -19.00 6.56 2.09
CA ILE A 22 -18.49 5.96 0.86
C ILE A 22 -19.50 4.94 0.33
N GLU A 23 -20.00 5.17 -0.87
CA GLU A 23 -20.98 4.31 -1.55
C GLU A 23 -20.60 4.16 -3.03
N HIS A 24 -20.95 3.01 -3.61
CA HIS A 24 -20.90 2.75 -5.06
C HIS A 24 -19.54 3.04 -5.73
N SER A 25 -18.46 2.66 -5.07
CA SER A 25 -17.09 2.74 -5.62
C SER A 25 -16.63 1.36 -6.07
N LYS A 26 -16.13 1.26 -7.30
CA LYS A 26 -15.52 0.04 -7.87
C LYS A 26 -14.07 0.33 -8.24
N VAL A 27 -13.17 -0.53 -7.81
CA VAL A 27 -11.74 -0.46 -8.13
C VAL A 27 -11.29 -1.74 -8.79
N VAL A 28 -10.50 -1.59 -9.86
CA VAL A 28 -9.78 -2.69 -10.50
C VAL A 28 -8.33 -2.62 -10.05
N LEU A 29 -7.85 -3.68 -9.42
CA LEU A 29 -6.50 -3.78 -8.85
C LEU A 29 -5.74 -4.92 -9.51
N ILE A 30 -4.61 -4.62 -10.14
CA ILE A 30 -3.67 -5.63 -10.65
C ILE A 30 -2.34 -5.50 -9.91
N GLY A 31 -1.74 -6.64 -9.55
CA GLY A 31 -0.42 -6.62 -8.93
C GLY A 31 0.11 -7.98 -8.51
N ASP A 32 1.28 -7.91 -7.89
CA ASP A 32 1.94 -9.09 -7.34
C ASP A 32 1.27 -9.50 -6.02
N ILE A 33 0.83 -10.75 -5.97
CA ILE A 33 0.17 -11.36 -4.81
C ILE A 33 1.17 -12.27 -4.11
N MET A 34 1.19 -12.22 -2.77
CA MET A 34 2.10 -13.01 -1.96
C MET A 34 1.48 -13.43 -0.63
N LEU A 35 2.10 -14.38 0.03
CA LEU A 35 1.75 -14.80 1.39
C LEU A 35 2.74 -14.19 2.39
N ASP A 36 2.25 -13.47 3.35
CA ASP A 36 3.03 -13.02 4.50
C ASP A 36 2.87 -14.06 5.63
N ARG A 37 3.99 -14.58 6.14
CA ARG A 37 3.99 -15.57 7.21
C ARG A 37 4.77 -15.05 8.39
N TYR A 38 4.13 -15.01 9.55
CA TYR A 38 4.69 -14.57 10.82
C TYR A 38 4.93 -15.79 11.70
N ILE A 39 6.17 -15.99 12.13
CA ILE A 39 6.60 -17.11 12.99
C ILE A 39 7.04 -16.51 14.30
N HIS A 40 6.21 -16.67 15.32
CA HIS A 40 6.41 -16.12 16.65
C HIS A 40 7.12 -17.12 17.56
N GLY A 41 7.93 -16.62 18.49
CA GLY A 41 8.61 -17.51 19.42
C GLY A 41 9.56 -16.84 20.40
N TYR A 42 10.37 -17.69 21.04
CA TYR A 42 11.40 -17.26 21.98
C TYR A 42 12.80 -17.50 21.41
N ALA A 43 13.70 -16.51 21.55
CA ALA A 43 15.09 -16.62 21.12
C ALA A 43 16.05 -16.41 22.32
N ASN A 44 15.93 -17.28 23.33
CA ASN A 44 16.72 -17.20 24.57
C ASN A 44 18.12 -17.78 24.46
N ASN A 45 18.39 -18.63 23.47
CA ASN A 45 19.62 -19.37 23.30
C ASN A 45 20.33 -19.06 22.01
N LEU A 46 21.65 -19.20 22.02
CA LEU A 46 22.47 -19.23 20.81
C LEU A 46 22.73 -20.68 20.38
N ASN A 47 22.92 -20.88 19.10
CA ASN A 47 23.35 -22.15 18.54
C ASN A 47 24.76 -22.51 19.05
N SER A 48 25.02 -23.78 19.35
CA SER A 48 26.32 -24.25 19.85
C SER A 48 27.46 -24.15 18.85
N ASN A 49 27.12 -24.17 17.55
CA ASN A 49 28.12 -24.22 16.46
C ASN A 49 28.30 -22.89 15.73
N ALA A 50 27.42 -21.90 15.99
CA ALA A 50 27.48 -20.58 15.37
C ALA A 50 26.83 -19.54 16.28
N PRO A 51 27.26 -18.28 16.30
CA PRO A 51 26.72 -17.21 17.14
C PRO A 51 25.40 -16.66 16.57
N VAL A 52 24.43 -17.54 16.31
CA VAL A 52 23.11 -17.20 15.77
C VAL A 52 22.03 -17.57 16.80
N PRO A 53 20.95 -16.77 16.93
CA PRO A 53 19.85 -17.09 17.81
C PRO A 53 19.13 -18.37 17.38
N VAL A 54 18.63 -19.14 18.34
CA VAL A 54 17.74 -20.29 18.11
C VAL A 54 16.33 -19.86 18.46
N LEU A 55 15.48 -19.72 17.42
CA LEU A 55 14.07 -19.45 17.60
C LEU A 55 13.33 -20.75 17.96
N LYS A 56 12.64 -20.74 19.10
CA LYS A 56 11.67 -21.77 19.47
C LYS A 56 10.28 -21.26 19.12
N GLU A 57 9.74 -21.78 18.02
CA GLU A 57 8.40 -21.41 17.53
C GLU A 57 7.33 -21.73 18.56
N THR A 58 6.40 -20.79 18.76
CA THR A 58 5.22 -20.93 19.63
C THR A 58 3.92 -20.85 18.86
N SER A 59 3.87 -19.98 17.84
CA SER A 59 2.73 -19.86 16.94
C SER A 59 3.18 -19.45 15.55
N ARG A 60 2.29 -19.65 14.59
CA ARG A 60 2.46 -19.25 13.20
C ARG A 60 1.15 -18.67 12.69
N GLU A 61 1.26 -17.52 12.03
CA GLU A 61 0.15 -16.85 11.39
C GLU A 61 0.49 -16.62 9.91
N GLU A 62 -0.51 -16.73 9.06
CA GLU A 62 -0.37 -16.49 7.63
C GLU A 62 -1.41 -15.46 7.20
N ASP A 63 -1.00 -14.55 6.35
CA ASP A 63 -1.87 -13.51 5.84
C ASP A 63 -1.55 -13.18 4.38
N VAL A 64 -2.50 -12.60 3.67
CA VAL A 64 -2.29 -12.18 2.29
C VAL A 64 -1.52 -10.86 2.24
N GLY A 65 -0.55 -10.78 1.33
CA GLY A 65 0.33 -9.63 1.17
C GLY A 65 0.34 -9.07 -0.26
N GLY A 66 1.08 -7.98 -0.45
CA GLY A 66 1.16 -7.28 -1.73
C GLY A 66 -0.19 -6.73 -2.17
N ALA A 67 -0.53 -6.89 -3.46
CA ALA A 67 -1.80 -6.42 -4.00
C ALA A 67 -3.03 -6.97 -3.26
N ALA A 68 -2.96 -8.19 -2.71
CA ALA A 68 -4.05 -8.77 -1.94
C ALA A 68 -4.31 -8.02 -0.62
N HIS A 69 -3.26 -7.53 0.05
CA HIS A 69 -3.41 -6.70 1.25
C HIS A 69 -4.10 -5.36 0.94
N VAL A 70 -3.77 -4.73 -0.19
CA VAL A 70 -4.47 -3.51 -0.68
C VAL A 70 -5.95 -3.82 -0.94
N ALA A 71 -6.27 -4.97 -1.56
CA ALA A 71 -7.66 -5.38 -1.82
C ALA A 71 -8.48 -5.51 -0.53
N ARG A 72 -7.91 -6.10 0.53
CA ARG A 72 -8.55 -6.19 1.86
C ARG A 72 -8.86 -4.81 2.43
N GLY A 73 -7.90 -3.89 2.37
CA GLY A 73 -8.09 -2.51 2.82
C GLY A 73 -9.23 -1.81 2.07
N LEU A 74 -9.31 -1.96 0.74
CA LEU A 74 -10.37 -1.38 -0.07
C LEU A 74 -11.75 -1.94 0.30
N ILE A 75 -11.86 -3.26 0.46
CA ILE A 75 -13.12 -3.91 0.88
C ILE A 75 -13.53 -3.47 2.29
N SER A 76 -12.58 -3.38 3.21
CA SER A 76 -12.84 -2.86 4.57
C SER A 76 -13.32 -1.40 4.56
N MET A 77 -12.95 -0.63 3.54
CA MET A 77 -13.48 0.71 3.29
C MET A 77 -14.87 0.68 2.60
N GLY A 78 -15.36 -0.49 2.20
CA GLY A 78 -16.63 -0.66 1.48
C GLY A 78 -16.53 -0.35 -0.01
N VAL A 79 -15.35 -0.49 -0.59
CA VAL A 79 -15.09 -0.33 -2.01
C VAL A 79 -15.16 -1.70 -2.68
N GLU A 80 -15.99 -1.86 -3.71
CA GLU A 80 -16.02 -3.06 -4.54
C GLU A 80 -14.67 -3.21 -5.24
N THR A 81 -13.99 -4.35 -5.02
CA THR A 81 -12.62 -4.53 -5.50
C THR A 81 -12.50 -5.80 -6.32
N HIS A 82 -12.04 -5.66 -7.56
CA HIS A 82 -11.70 -6.76 -8.46
C HIS A 82 -10.17 -6.91 -8.49
N LEU A 83 -9.68 -7.98 -7.86
CA LEU A 83 -8.24 -8.25 -7.75
C LEU A 83 -7.77 -9.17 -8.88
N PHE A 84 -6.70 -8.77 -9.54
CA PHE A 84 -6.02 -9.48 -10.61
C PHE A 84 -4.55 -9.73 -10.25
N GLY A 85 -4.08 -10.94 -10.50
CA GLY A 85 -2.71 -11.33 -10.22
C GLY A 85 -2.45 -12.78 -10.54
N VAL A 86 -1.30 -13.28 -10.14
CA VAL A 86 -0.88 -14.66 -10.38
C VAL A 86 -0.44 -15.31 -9.08
N VAL A 87 -0.84 -16.55 -8.88
CA VAL A 87 -0.32 -17.45 -7.82
C VAL A 87 0.09 -18.78 -8.44
N GLY A 88 1.00 -19.48 -7.79
CA GLY A 88 1.35 -20.86 -8.17
C GLY A 88 0.28 -21.86 -7.78
N ASN A 89 0.26 -23.01 -8.45
CA ASN A 89 -0.51 -24.17 -8.02
C ASN A 89 0.21 -24.91 -6.87
N ASP A 90 0.39 -24.18 -5.75
CA ASP A 90 1.06 -24.65 -4.55
C ASP A 90 0.24 -24.35 -3.28
N ARG A 91 0.74 -24.79 -2.13
CA ARG A 91 0.02 -24.62 -0.86
C ARG A 91 -0.18 -23.15 -0.50
N ALA A 92 0.81 -22.28 -0.78
CA ALA A 92 0.73 -20.86 -0.47
C ALA A 92 -0.32 -20.16 -1.34
N GLY A 93 -0.35 -20.48 -2.65
CA GLY A 93 -1.37 -19.96 -3.57
C GLY A 93 -2.79 -20.36 -3.16
N LEU A 94 -2.98 -21.63 -2.77
CA LEU A 94 -4.28 -22.10 -2.30
C LEU A 94 -4.72 -21.42 -0.99
N ASN A 95 -3.81 -21.22 -0.04
CA ASN A 95 -4.11 -20.51 1.21
C ASN A 95 -4.51 -19.06 0.95
N ILE A 96 -3.85 -18.39 -0.01
CA ILE A 96 -4.22 -17.02 -0.41
C ILE A 96 -5.65 -16.98 -0.95
N LEU A 97 -6.00 -17.87 -1.86
CA LEU A 97 -7.34 -17.92 -2.46
C LEU A 97 -8.44 -18.20 -1.42
N GLU A 98 -8.18 -19.15 -0.52
CA GLU A 98 -9.07 -19.47 0.60
C GLU A 98 -9.31 -18.24 1.49
N SER A 99 -8.24 -17.54 1.89
CA SER A 99 -8.32 -16.34 2.73
C SER A 99 -9.09 -15.20 2.05
N LEU A 100 -8.84 -14.96 0.78
CA LEU A 100 -9.51 -13.91 0.02
C LEU A 100 -11.02 -14.20 -0.16
N GLU A 101 -11.41 -15.47 -0.36
CA GLU A 101 -12.80 -15.86 -0.47
C GLU A 101 -13.55 -15.66 0.86
N GLU A 102 -12.93 -16.02 2.00
CA GLU A 102 -13.49 -15.81 3.33
C GLU A 102 -13.73 -14.32 3.64
N GLU A 103 -12.89 -13.45 3.12
CA GLU A 103 -12.99 -12.00 3.31
C GLU A 103 -13.86 -11.28 2.27
N GLY A 104 -14.42 -12.03 1.31
CA GLY A 104 -15.32 -11.49 0.28
C GLY A 104 -14.61 -10.68 -0.81
N VAL A 105 -13.31 -10.90 -1.02
CA VAL A 105 -12.56 -10.32 -2.14
C VAL A 105 -12.93 -11.04 -3.43
N HIS A 106 -13.24 -10.32 -4.49
CA HIS A 106 -13.44 -10.89 -5.83
C HIS A 106 -12.10 -11.38 -6.40
N SER A 107 -11.79 -12.67 -6.19
CA SER A 107 -10.53 -13.31 -6.57
C SER A 107 -10.60 -14.07 -7.90
N THR A 108 -11.70 -13.98 -8.65
CA THR A 108 -11.88 -14.65 -9.94
C THR A 108 -10.87 -14.21 -11.01
N GLY A 109 -10.26 -13.03 -10.84
CA GLY A 109 -9.18 -12.52 -11.67
C GLY A 109 -7.77 -13.03 -11.31
N ILE A 110 -7.64 -13.91 -10.30
CA ILE A 110 -6.35 -14.46 -9.92
C ILE A 110 -6.09 -15.75 -10.72
N ALA A 111 -5.05 -15.73 -11.55
CA ALA A 111 -4.63 -16.88 -12.34
C ALA A 111 -3.80 -17.84 -11.48
N ILE A 112 -4.18 -19.12 -11.48
CA ILE A 112 -3.37 -20.21 -10.89
C ILE A 112 -2.50 -20.79 -12.01
N VAL A 113 -1.18 -20.65 -11.88
CA VAL A 113 -0.24 -21.06 -12.93
C VAL A 113 0.62 -22.21 -12.45
N GLU A 114 0.62 -23.31 -13.23
CA GLU A 114 1.49 -24.47 -12.98
C GLU A 114 2.96 -24.12 -13.17
N GLY A 115 3.81 -24.58 -12.27
CA GLY A 115 5.26 -24.40 -12.35
C GLY A 115 5.74 -23.05 -11.81
N ILE A 116 4.83 -22.14 -11.42
CA ILE A 116 5.18 -20.90 -10.71
C ILE A 116 5.17 -21.17 -9.21
N THR A 117 6.16 -20.62 -8.52
CA THR A 117 6.24 -20.63 -7.05
C THR A 117 5.56 -19.39 -6.49
N THR A 118 4.54 -19.55 -5.66
CA THR A 118 3.91 -18.43 -4.96
C THR A 118 4.90 -17.79 -3.99
N THR A 119 5.10 -16.47 -4.09
CA THR A 119 5.99 -15.74 -3.19
C THR A 119 5.50 -15.81 -1.74
N VAL A 120 6.41 -16.21 -0.82
CA VAL A 120 6.14 -16.24 0.63
C VAL A 120 7.19 -15.44 1.37
N LYS A 121 6.77 -14.44 2.14
CA LYS A 121 7.64 -13.64 2.99
C LYS A 121 7.53 -14.11 4.44
N ASN A 122 8.52 -14.89 4.89
CA ASN A 122 8.56 -15.39 6.26
C ASN A 122 9.25 -14.38 7.17
N ARG A 123 8.56 -13.94 8.24
CA ARG A 123 9.08 -13.06 9.28
C ARG A 123 9.20 -13.84 10.58
N LEU A 124 10.41 -13.96 11.11
CA LEU A 124 10.70 -14.62 12.37
C LEU A 124 10.73 -13.57 13.48
N LEU A 125 9.74 -13.62 14.34
CA LEU A 125 9.54 -12.68 15.44
C LEU A 125 9.85 -13.37 16.78
N ALA A 126 10.57 -12.71 17.63
CA ALA A 126 10.91 -13.28 18.93
C ALA A 126 10.88 -12.27 20.07
N THR A 127 10.44 -12.76 21.21
CA THR A 127 10.63 -12.11 22.51
C THR A 127 11.80 -12.77 23.24
N ARG A 128 12.39 -12.01 24.19
CA ARG A 128 13.25 -12.55 25.23
C ARG A 128 12.48 -12.56 26.54
N GLU A 129 12.28 -13.75 27.14
CA GLU A 129 11.48 -13.95 28.35
C GLU A 129 11.85 -13.02 29.53
N SER A 130 13.04 -12.43 29.55
CA SER A 130 13.56 -11.75 30.74
C SER A 130 13.57 -10.22 30.69
N LEU A 131 13.33 -9.53 29.56
CA LEU A 131 13.65 -8.11 29.48
C LEU A 131 12.66 -7.20 28.75
N VAL A 132 11.88 -7.69 27.78
CA VAL A 132 10.95 -6.83 26.99
C VAL A 132 9.74 -7.67 26.56
N SER A 133 8.57 -7.13 26.76
CA SER A 133 7.30 -7.72 26.28
C SER A 133 7.06 -7.53 24.79
N GLU A 134 7.95 -6.83 24.09
CA GLU A 134 7.81 -6.52 22.67
C GLU A 134 8.56 -7.52 21.80
N GLU A 135 7.89 -8.02 20.79
CA GLU A 135 8.48 -8.86 19.76
C GLU A 135 9.41 -8.06 18.86
N GLN A 136 10.52 -8.69 18.48
CA GLN A 136 11.50 -8.12 17.55
C GLN A 136 11.65 -9.02 16.34
N LEU A 137 11.67 -8.41 15.15
CA LEU A 137 12.00 -9.13 13.92
C LEU A 137 13.47 -9.58 13.96
N LEU A 138 13.68 -10.90 14.02
CA LEU A 138 15.02 -11.49 14.01
C LEU A 138 15.55 -11.69 12.61
N LEU A 139 14.68 -12.13 11.70
CA LEU A 139 15.03 -12.47 10.34
C LEU A 139 13.79 -12.39 9.44
N ARG A 140 13.98 -11.90 8.22
CA ARG A 140 13.05 -12.13 7.12
C ARG A 140 13.69 -13.12 6.16
N TRP A 141 12.94 -14.13 5.76
CA TRP A 141 13.33 -15.16 4.81
C TRP A 141 12.25 -15.30 3.75
N ASP A 142 12.59 -15.00 2.50
CA ASP A 142 11.66 -15.02 1.40
C ASP A 142 11.83 -16.30 0.58
N ILE A 143 10.70 -16.87 0.15
CA ILE A 143 10.62 -17.92 -0.85
C ILE A 143 10.08 -17.24 -2.10
N GLU A 144 10.88 -17.20 -3.13
CA GLU A 144 10.55 -16.61 -4.43
C GLU A 144 11.01 -17.60 -5.51
N GLY A 145 10.20 -17.77 -6.56
CA GLY A 145 10.60 -18.56 -7.73
C GLY A 145 11.45 -17.74 -8.69
N ASP A 146 12.28 -18.42 -9.46
CA ASP A 146 13.03 -17.82 -10.59
C ASP A 146 12.27 -17.99 -11.92
N GLU A 147 11.07 -18.60 -11.87
CA GLU A 147 10.25 -18.86 -13.04
C GLU A 147 9.53 -17.60 -13.52
N GLU A 148 9.57 -17.35 -14.82
CA GLU A 148 8.80 -16.28 -15.44
C GLU A 148 7.34 -16.69 -15.62
N VAL A 149 6.42 -15.77 -15.36
CA VAL A 149 4.99 -15.98 -15.63
C VAL A 149 4.81 -16.13 -17.15
N PRO A 150 4.13 -17.20 -17.65
CA PRO A 150 3.93 -17.40 -19.06
C PRO A 150 3.25 -16.20 -19.73
N GLY A 151 3.78 -15.78 -20.91
CA GLY A 151 3.26 -14.61 -21.62
C GLY A 151 1.76 -14.71 -21.94
N GLU A 152 1.26 -15.90 -22.29
CA GLU A 152 -0.17 -16.14 -22.52
C GLU A 152 -1.03 -15.86 -21.28
N ALA A 153 -0.52 -16.19 -20.09
CA ALA A 153 -1.21 -15.92 -18.83
C ALA A 153 -1.23 -14.40 -18.53
N ILE A 154 -0.13 -13.71 -18.81
CA ILE A 154 -0.03 -12.26 -18.69
C ILE A 154 -0.99 -11.56 -19.66
N GLU A 155 -0.99 -11.93 -20.94
CA GLU A 155 -1.90 -11.34 -21.94
C GLU A 155 -3.37 -11.53 -21.57
N ALA A 156 -3.75 -12.75 -21.12
CA ALA A 156 -5.11 -13.02 -20.65
C ALA A 156 -5.47 -12.18 -19.43
N LEU A 157 -4.56 -12.07 -18.45
CA LEU A 157 -4.76 -11.29 -17.22
C LEU A 157 -5.01 -9.81 -17.54
N PHE A 158 -4.17 -9.19 -18.37
CA PHE A 158 -4.34 -7.78 -18.75
C PHE A 158 -5.60 -7.55 -19.58
N GLY A 159 -5.99 -8.51 -20.44
CA GLY A 159 -7.25 -8.47 -21.18
C GLY A 159 -8.47 -8.44 -20.25
N GLU A 160 -8.48 -9.27 -19.20
CA GLU A 160 -9.54 -9.29 -18.19
C GLU A 160 -9.57 -8.00 -17.35
N VAL A 161 -8.41 -7.45 -16.98
CA VAL A 161 -8.31 -6.15 -16.29
C VAL A 161 -9.01 -5.07 -17.11
N ILE A 162 -8.71 -4.96 -18.41
CA ILE A 162 -9.30 -3.96 -19.29
C ILE A 162 -10.81 -4.16 -19.44
N PHE A 163 -11.26 -5.41 -19.53
CA PHE A 163 -12.69 -5.74 -19.58
C PHE A 163 -13.42 -5.31 -18.31
N GLN A 164 -12.80 -5.46 -17.15
CA GLN A 164 -13.39 -5.10 -15.86
C GLN A 164 -13.32 -3.60 -15.53
N MET A 165 -12.65 -2.79 -16.33
CA MET A 165 -12.55 -1.34 -16.09
C MET A 165 -13.87 -0.59 -16.28
N ASP A 166 -14.89 -1.17 -16.92
CA ASP A 166 -16.16 -0.50 -17.10
C ASP A 166 -16.75 -0.13 -15.73
N ASP A 167 -17.13 1.14 -15.58
CA ASP A 167 -17.66 1.73 -14.34
C ASP A 167 -16.67 1.76 -13.15
N ALA A 168 -15.39 1.48 -13.36
CA ALA A 168 -14.39 1.62 -12.32
C ALA A 168 -14.10 3.10 -12.00
N THR A 169 -13.98 3.42 -10.72
CA THR A 169 -13.61 4.76 -10.24
C THR A 169 -12.10 4.98 -10.30
N ALA A 170 -11.31 3.91 -10.19
CA ALA A 170 -9.85 3.93 -10.34
C ALA A 170 -9.32 2.56 -10.76
N VAL A 171 -8.13 2.56 -11.35
CA VAL A 171 -7.29 1.37 -11.55
C VAL A 171 -6.07 1.49 -10.65
N ILE A 172 -5.70 0.40 -9.99
CA ILE A 172 -4.50 0.32 -9.14
C ILE A 172 -3.52 -0.68 -9.76
N ILE A 173 -2.25 -0.28 -9.83
CA ILE A 173 -1.12 -1.12 -10.25
C ILE A 173 -0.16 -1.23 -9.07
N SER A 174 -0.05 -2.43 -8.48
CA SER A 174 0.78 -2.71 -7.30
C SER A 174 1.95 -3.62 -7.71
N ASP A 175 3.13 -3.03 -7.91
CA ASP A 175 4.33 -3.69 -8.45
C ASP A 175 5.36 -3.97 -7.34
N TYR A 176 5.51 -5.24 -6.97
CA TYR A 176 6.55 -5.73 -6.07
C TYR A 176 7.72 -6.39 -6.81
N GLY A 177 7.67 -6.39 -8.16
CA GLY A 177 8.71 -6.95 -9.03
C GLY A 177 8.77 -8.46 -9.02
N GLN A 178 7.62 -9.12 -8.89
CA GLN A 178 7.46 -10.58 -8.96
C GLN A 178 7.01 -11.05 -10.36
N GLY A 179 7.03 -10.17 -11.36
CA GLY A 179 6.85 -10.52 -12.77
C GLY A 179 5.43 -10.45 -13.30
N VAL A 180 4.43 -10.07 -12.49
CA VAL A 180 3.06 -9.84 -12.99
C VAL A 180 2.98 -8.52 -13.76
N ILE A 181 3.64 -7.49 -13.26
CA ILE A 181 3.60 -6.16 -13.88
C ILE A 181 4.67 -6.02 -14.95
N VAL A 182 4.24 -6.00 -16.20
CA VAL A 182 5.09 -5.89 -17.39
C VAL A 182 4.80 -4.63 -18.19
N GLU A 183 5.79 -4.08 -18.90
CA GLU A 183 5.72 -2.79 -19.60
C GLU A 183 4.55 -2.74 -20.60
N GLU A 184 4.45 -3.76 -21.46
CA GLU A 184 3.40 -3.83 -22.49
C GLU A 184 2.01 -3.87 -21.87
N GLY A 185 1.83 -4.63 -20.80
CA GLY A 185 0.56 -4.74 -20.09
C GLY A 185 0.15 -3.43 -19.41
N VAL A 186 1.08 -2.76 -18.72
CA VAL A 186 0.81 -1.45 -18.11
C VAL A 186 0.46 -0.41 -19.15
N LYS A 187 1.12 -0.41 -20.32
CA LYS A 187 0.78 0.47 -21.41
C LYS A 187 -0.65 0.23 -21.91
N MET A 188 -1.07 -1.02 -22.08
CA MET A 188 -2.46 -1.35 -22.45
C MET A 188 -3.47 -0.80 -21.43
N ILE A 189 -3.17 -0.92 -20.13
CA ILE A 189 -4.02 -0.36 -19.07
C ILE A 189 -4.09 1.16 -19.16
N ILE A 190 -2.95 1.85 -19.34
CA ILE A 190 -2.90 3.31 -19.44
C ILE A 190 -3.72 3.80 -20.65
N ASP A 191 -3.56 3.17 -21.80
CA ASP A 191 -4.30 3.52 -23.02
C ASP A 191 -5.81 3.34 -22.79
N ALA A 192 -6.24 2.19 -22.25
CA ALA A 192 -7.65 1.89 -21.99
C ALA A 192 -8.26 2.81 -20.91
N ALA A 193 -7.53 3.09 -19.83
CA ALA A 193 -7.97 3.97 -18.76
C ALA A 193 -8.10 5.44 -19.25
N SER A 194 -7.17 5.88 -20.11
CA SER A 194 -7.22 7.21 -20.73
C SER A 194 -8.46 7.39 -21.60
N GLU A 195 -8.83 6.39 -22.42
CA GLU A 195 -10.04 6.43 -23.25
C GLU A 195 -11.32 6.55 -22.40
N LYS A 196 -11.32 5.94 -21.21
CA LYS A 196 -12.47 5.93 -20.29
C LYS A 196 -12.42 7.07 -19.26
N ASN A 197 -11.35 7.88 -19.22
CA ASN A 197 -11.07 8.88 -18.19
C ASN A 197 -11.04 8.29 -16.76
N ILE A 198 -10.49 7.09 -16.60
CA ILE A 198 -10.33 6.43 -15.32
C ILE A 198 -8.93 6.73 -14.78
N PRO A 199 -8.77 7.32 -13.59
CA PRO A 199 -7.46 7.61 -13.02
C PRO A 199 -6.74 6.32 -12.59
N ILE A 200 -5.40 6.34 -12.74
CA ILE A 200 -4.52 5.24 -12.37
C ILE A 200 -3.69 5.61 -11.15
N ILE A 201 -3.65 4.70 -10.19
CA ILE A 201 -2.78 4.75 -9.00
C ILE A 201 -1.70 3.69 -9.18
N ALA A 202 -0.43 4.04 -9.04
CA ALA A 202 0.66 3.09 -9.08
C ALA A 202 1.52 3.13 -7.81
N ASP A 203 1.79 1.96 -7.26
CA ASP A 203 2.83 1.70 -6.27
C ASP A 203 3.94 0.87 -6.94
N PRO A 204 4.88 1.52 -7.62
CA PRO A 204 5.89 0.83 -8.39
C PRO A 204 7.12 0.49 -7.56
N LYS A 205 7.70 -0.68 -7.79
CA LYS A 205 9.08 -0.91 -7.43
C LYS A 205 9.98 0.06 -8.20
N LEU A 206 11.04 0.59 -7.55
CA LEU A 206 11.90 1.60 -8.19
C LEU A 206 12.59 1.12 -9.47
N THR A 207 12.69 -0.18 -9.70
CA THR A 207 13.19 -0.78 -10.94
C THR A 207 12.16 -0.75 -12.07
N GLY A 208 10.85 -0.70 -11.73
CA GLY A 208 9.72 -0.67 -12.65
C GLY A 208 9.19 0.74 -12.97
N LEU A 209 9.88 1.82 -12.56
CA LEU A 209 9.40 3.20 -12.77
C LEU A 209 9.14 3.55 -14.24
N HIS A 210 9.86 2.95 -15.17
CA HIS A 210 9.69 3.18 -16.61
C HIS A 210 8.33 2.70 -17.12
N HIS A 211 7.67 1.78 -16.41
CA HIS A 211 6.32 1.32 -16.75
C HIS A 211 5.23 2.33 -16.39
N THR A 212 5.51 3.32 -15.53
CA THR A 212 4.49 4.22 -14.97
C THR A 212 4.32 5.53 -15.72
N HIS A 213 4.79 5.64 -16.96
CA HIS A 213 4.70 6.88 -17.72
C HIS A 213 3.24 7.26 -18.00
N GLY A 214 2.84 8.47 -17.59
CA GLY A 214 1.48 8.98 -17.79
C GLY A 214 0.46 8.56 -16.71
N VAL A 215 0.88 7.92 -15.64
CA VAL A 215 0.02 7.55 -14.50
C VAL A 215 -0.39 8.80 -13.72
N ASP A 216 -1.61 8.80 -13.15
CA ASP A 216 -2.14 9.96 -12.42
C ASP A 216 -1.55 10.10 -11.02
N TRP A 217 -1.44 9.00 -10.28
CA TRP A 217 -0.97 8.98 -8.89
C TRP A 217 0.13 7.94 -8.71
N VAL A 218 1.27 8.37 -8.24
CA VAL A 218 2.39 7.47 -7.91
C VAL A 218 2.75 7.64 -6.44
N ILE A 219 3.04 6.53 -5.76
CA ILE A 219 3.35 6.53 -4.34
C ILE A 219 4.80 6.11 -4.12
N PHE A 220 5.51 6.88 -3.27
CA PHE A 220 6.85 6.55 -2.80
C PHE A 220 6.92 6.60 -1.28
N GLN A 221 7.77 5.78 -0.72
CA GLN A 221 8.32 6.05 0.62
C GLN A 221 9.43 7.09 0.53
N ALA A 222 9.65 7.84 1.62
CA ALA A 222 10.70 8.85 1.69
C ALA A 222 12.09 8.33 1.29
N ASN A 223 12.43 7.10 1.68
CA ASN A 223 13.69 6.45 1.30
C ASN A 223 13.79 6.22 -0.22
N GLY A 224 12.68 5.91 -0.88
CA GLY A 224 12.61 5.77 -2.34
C GLY A 224 12.89 7.10 -3.05
N LEU A 225 12.25 8.18 -2.59
CA LEU A 225 12.51 9.51 -3.12
C LEU A 225 13.96 9.95 -2.90
N GLU A 226 14.54 9.71 -1.72
CA GLU A 226 15.94 10.04 -1.44
C GLU A 226 16.92 9.24 -2.33
N LEU A 227 16.62 7.96 -2.60
CA LEU A 227 17.41 7.18 -3.56
C LEU A 227 17.34 7.77 -4.98
N MET A 228 16.14 8.16 -5.41
CA MET A 228 15.95 8.80 -6.72
C MET A 228 16.58 10.19 -6.77
N ARG A 229 16.53 10.99 -5.70
CA ARG A 229 17.24 12.25 -5.59
C ARG A 229 18.74 12.11 -5.92
N ARG A 230 19.37 11.09 -5.30
CA ARG A 230 20.80 10.81 -5.54
C ARG A 230 21.06 10.37 -6.97
N ARG A 231 20.21 9.51 -7.54
CA ARG A 231 20.35 9.04 -8.93
C ARG A 231 20.20 10.16 -9.96
N LEU A 232 19.27 11.09 -9.70
CA LEU A 232 19.01 12.25 -10.57
C LEU A 232 19.99 13.39 -10.35
N GLY A 233 20.79 13.38 -9.28
CA GLY A 233 21.66 14.50 -8.90
C GLY A 233 20.88 15.75 -8.50
N ALA A 234 19.66 15.60 -7.97
CA ALA A 234 18.81 16.72 -7.57
C ALA A 234 19.28 17.30 -6.22
N ASP A 235 19.12 18.62 -6.06
CA ASP A 235 19.61 19.37 -4.89
C ASP A 235 18.89 18.95 -3.58
N ASN A 236 17.60 18.68 -3.67
CA ASN A 236 16.75 18.28 -2.53
C ASN A 236 15.61 17.35 -2.99
N GLY A 237 14.79 16.90 -2.03
CA GLY A 237 13.65 16.02 -2.28
C GLY A 237 12.60 16.64 -3.19
N ASP A 238 12.29 17.93 -3.00
CA ASP A 238 11.28 18.65 -3.79
C ASP A 238 11.71 18.73 -5.27
N ALA A 239 12.98 19.09 -5.52
CA ALA A 239 13.54 19.12 -6.86
C ALA A 239 13.50 17.73 -7.52
N ALA A 240 13.79 16.66 -6.76
CA ALA A 240 13.72 15.29 -7.27
C ALA A 240 12.27 14.90 -7.59
N ALA A 241 11.31 15.24 -6.75
CA ALA A 241 9.89 14.95 -6.94
C ALA A 241 9.37 15.60 -8.24
N HIS A 242 9.62 16.89 -8.43
CA HIS A 242 9.21 17.60 -9.65
C HIS A 242 9.92 17.09 -10.91
N LEU A 243 11.20 16.68 -10.81
CA LEU A 243 11.91 16.05 -11.92
C LEU A 243 11.29 14.70 -12.30
N LEU A 244 10.91 13.88 -11.31
CA LEU A 244 10.26 12.60 -11.54
C LEU A 244 8.89 12.78 -12.21
N ILE A 245 8.05 13.67 -11.68
CA ILE A 245 6.76 14.02 -12.25
C ILE A 245 6.92 14.42 -13.72
N LYS A 246 7.85 15.33 -14.01
CA LYS A 246 8.10 15.79 -15.38
C LYS A 246 8.63 14.67 -16.29
N ASN A 247 9.57 13.86 -15.81
CA ASN A 247 10.21 12.82 -16.63
C ASN A 247 9.25 11.68 -16.98
N HIS A 248 8.31 11.39 -16.09
CA HIS A 248 7.34 10.30 -16.25
C HIS A 248 5.93 10.78 -16.60
N SER A 249 5.71 12.09 -16.72
CA SER A 249 4.40 12.69 -17.00
C SER A 249 3.32 12.28 -15.98
N TRP A 250 3.69 12.15 -14.70
CA TRP A 250 2.74 11.89 -13.63
C TRP A 250 1.95 13.16 -13.30
N LYS A 251 0.71 13.01 -12.83
CA LYS A 251 -0.05 14.16 -12.29
C LYS A 251 0.30 14.45 -10.85
N ASN A 252 0.45 13.41 -10.03
CA ASN A 252 0.75 13.55 -8.61
C ASN A 252 1.75 12.49 -8.15
N LEU A 253 2.71 12.90 -7.32
CA LEU A 253 3.61 12.02 -6.59
C LEU A 253 3.32 12.18 -5.08
N VAL A 254 2.89 11.11 -4.44
CA VAL A 254 2.64 11.02 -3.01
C VAL A 254 3.86 10.43 -2.33
N VAL A 255 4.40 11.13 -1.34
CA VAL A 255 5.57 10.68 -0.57
C VAL A 255 5.16 10.46 0.87
N VAL A 256 5.27 9.21 1.31
CA VAL A 256 4.93 8.78 2.67
C VAL A 256 6.20 8.77 3.51
N CYS A 257 6.23 9.59 4.57
CA CYS A 257 7.43 9.84 5.38
C CYS A 257 7.36 9.28 6.80
N GLY A 258 6.38 8.42 7.13
CA GLY A 258 6.18 7.92 8.50
C GLY A 258 5.98 9.08 9.48
N ALA A 259 6.89 9.26 10.44
CA ALA A 259 6.85 10.39 11.39
C ALA A 259 6.83 11.77 10.72
N GLY A 260 7.34 11.89 9.50
CA GLY A 260 7.33 13.13 8.73
C GLY A 260 6.01 13.39 8.00
N GLY A 261 4.98 12.58 8.20
CA GLY A 261 3.68 12.76 7.54
C GLY A 261 3.68 12.41 6.05
N VAL A 262 2.88 13.11 5.28
CA VAL A 262 2.66 12.85 3.85
C VAL A 262 2.81 14.15 3.05
N THR A 263 3.53 14.09 1.93
CA THR A 263 3.63 15.20 0.97
C THR A 263 3.12 14.76 -0.39
N ILE A 264 2.25 15.55 -1.00
CA ILE A 264 1.78 15.36 -2.37
C ILE A 264 2.37 16.48 -3.22
N TYR A 265 3.10 16.10 -4.26
CA TYR A 265 3.61 17.00 -5.31
C TYR A 265 2.75 16.85 -6.55
N SER A 266 2.39 17.95 -7.20
CA SER A 266 1.54 17.98 -8.40
C SER A 266 2.30 18.48 -9.63
N ASP A 267 1.78 18.16 -10.81
CA ASP A 267 2.37 18.52 -12.12
C ASP A 267 2.34 20.03 -12.41
N ASP A 268 1.48 20.78 -11.73
CA ASP A 268 1.44 22.25 -11.79
C ASP A 268 2.57 22.93 -10.97
N GLY A 269 3.43 22.12 -10.33
CA GLY A 269 4.54 22.59 -9.49
C GLY A 269 4.15 22.89 -8.05
N SER A 270 2.89 22.69 -7.66
CA SER A 270 2.45 22.85 -6.26
C SER A 270 2.81 21.62 -5.42
N SER A 271 2.85 21.81 -4.10
CA SER A 271 2.94 20.71 -3.13
C SER A 271 2.06 21.00 -1.91
N VAL A 272 1.53 19.94 -1.32
CA VAL A 272 0.74 19.98 -0.09
C VAL A 272 1.34 18.99 0.89
N HIS A 273 1.54 19.43 2.14
CA HIS A 273 2.06 18.60 3.21
C HIS A 273 1.01 18.44 4.32
N ALA A 274 0.87 17.22 4.83
CA ALA A 274 0.10 16.89 6.02
C ALA A 274 1.05 16.30 7.07
N GLU A 275 1.13 16.93 8.23
CA GLU A 275 2.03 16.53 9.32
C GLU A 275 1.47 15.32 10.08
N CYS A 276 2.35 14.38 10.46
CA CYS A 276 2.00 13.29 11.36
C CYS A 276 1.79 13.82 12.78
N THR A 277 0.65 13.49 13.38
CA THR A 277 0.28 13.98 14.72
C THR A 277 0.59 12.96 15.84
N LEU A 278 1.12 11.78 15.49
CA LEU A 278 1.46 10.72 16.45
C LEU A 278 2.76 11.05 17.20
N ALA A 279 2.73 10.86 18.51
CA ALA A 279 3.92 10.99 19.37
C ALA A 279 4.75 9.69 19.42
N ASP A 280 4.12 8.54 19.19
CA ASP A 280 4.73 7.21 19.27
C ASP A 280 4.37 6.39 18.03
N LEU A 281 5.37 5.85 17.37
CA LEU A 281 5.24 5.03 16.18
C LEU A 281 5.61 3.59 16.51
N ARG A 282 4.72 2.66 16.22
CA ARG A 282 4.88 1.27 16.62
C ARG A 282 5.24 0.34 15.47
N GLN A 283 4.75 0.61 14.26
CA GLN A 283 5.06 -0.19 13.09
C GLN A 283 5.02 0.63 11.80
N MET A 284 5.50 0.04 10.69
CA MET A 284 5.49 0.65 9.35
C MET A 284 5.02 -0.32 8.25
N ILE A 285 4.68 -1.57 8.59
CA ILE A 285 4.22 -2.57 7.61
C ILE A 285 2.82 -2.17 7.15
N GLY A 286 2.57 -2.18 5.84
CA GLY A 286 1.29 -1.77 5.27
C GLY A 286 1.10 -0.25 5.08
N LEU A 287 2.14 0.57 5.38
CA LEU A 287 2.04 2.04 5.30
C LEU A 287 1.71 2.54 3.88
N VAL A 288 2.34 1.94 2.86
CA VAL A 288 2.10 2.28 1.45
C VAL A 288 0.74 1.77 1.02
N ASP A 289 0.37 0.56 1.44
CA ASP A 289 -0.92 -0.05 1.12
C ASP A 289 -2.08 0.82 1.62
N ALA A 290 -1.97 1.33 2.87
CA ALA A 290 -2.95 2.25 3.43
C ALA A 290 -3.01 3.58 2.64
N ALA A 291 -1.88 4.07 2.15
CA ALA A 291 -1.84 5.25 1.30
C ALA A 291 -2.55 5.00 -0.04
N VAL A 292 -2.32 3.84 -0.68
CA VAL A 292 -3.00 3.43 -1.91
C VAL A 292 -4.52 3.38 -1.69
N VAL A 293 -4.97 2.74 -0.62
CA VAL A 293 -6.40 2.65 -0.25
C VAL A 293 -7.00 4.05 -0.06
N ALA A 294 -6.31 4.92 0.69
CA ALA A 294 -6.79 6.28 0.94
C ALA A 294 -6.87 7.13 -0.33
N ILE A 295 -5.92 6.98 -1.27
CA ILE A 295 -5.95 7.68 -2.56
C ILE A 295 -7.13 7.17 -3.41
N ALA A 296 -7.38 5.86 -3.45
CA ALA A 296 -8.53 5.30 -4.17
C ALA A 296 -9.86 5.85 -3.62
N VAL A 297 -9.99 5.94 -2.29
CA VAL A 297 -11.14 6.58 -1.63
C VAL A 297 -11.22 8.06 -1.99
N ALA A 298 -10.11 8.79 -1.96
CA ALA A 298 -10.08 10.22 -2.30
C ALA A 298 -10.55 10.46 -3.75
N ILE A 299 -10.14 9.61 -4.68
CA ILE A 299 -10.58 9.67 -6.08
C ILE A 299 -12.07 9.40 -6.20
N SER A 300 -12.56 8.36 -5.54
CA SER A 300 -13.98 7.98 -5.52
C SER A 300 -14.85 9.12 -5.00
N GLU A 301 -14.43 9.77 -3.94
CA GLU A 301 -15.11 10.90 -3.31
C GLU A 301 -14.79 12.25 -3.98
N LYS A 302 -14.00 12.25 -5.06
CA LYS A 302 -13.60 13.44 -5.83
C LYS A 302 -12.94 14.52 -4.97
N LEU A 303 -12.10 14.11 -4.02
CA LEU A 303 -11.41 15.03 -3.12
C LEU A 303 -10.31 15.82 -3.86
N GLY A 304 -10.14 17.08 -3.47
CA GLY A 304 -8.98 17.86 -3.92
C GLY A 304 -7.68 17.43 -3.21
N VAL A 305 -6.52 17.80 -3.77
CA VAL A 305 -5.19 17.37 -3.30
C VAL A 305 -4.98 17.62 -1.80
N SER A 306 -5.44 18.77 -1.25
CA SER A 306 -5.31 19.07 0.17
C SER A 306 -6.08 18.08 1.07
N HIS A 307 -7.32 17.75 0.71
CA HIS A 307 -8.11 16.76 1.44
C HIS A 307 -7.52 15.36 1.28
N THR A 308 -7.02 15.04 0.09
CA THR A 308 -6.31 13.78 -0.17
C THR A 308 -5.08 13.63 0.72
N ALA A 309 -4.27 14.68 0.87
CA ALA A 309 -3.09 14.65 1.75
C ALA A 309 -3.47 14.36 3.21
N GLN A 310 -4.53 15.00 3.73
CA GLN A 310 -5.03 14.75 5.08
C GLN A 310 -5.58 13.33 5.25
N LEU A 311 -6.32 12.83 4.25
CA LEU A 311 -6.87 11.46 4.29
C LEU A 311 -5.77 10.42 4.26
N VAL A 312 -4.78 10.55 3.36
CA VAL A 312 -3.63 9.65 3.27
C VAL A 312 -2.81 9.68 4.56
N ASN A 313 -2.58 10.88 5.13
CA ASN A 313 -1.88 10.99 6.41
C ASN A 313 -2.64 10.29 7.54
N ALA A 314 -3.95 10.46 7.65
CA ALA A 314 -4.77 9.79 8.65
C ALA A 314 -4.72 8.26 8.49
N ALA A 315 -4.79 7.74 7.25
CA ALA A 315 -4.66 6.31 6.97
C ALA A 315 -3.28 5.77 7.36
N CYS A 316 -2.22 6.51 7.04
CA CYS A 316 -0.85 6.17 7.48
C CYS A 316 -0.72 6.18 9.01
N GLU A 317 -1.35 7.14 9.70
CA GLU A 317 -1.32 7.19 11.16
C GLU A 317 -2.06 6.02 11.81
N CYS A 318 -3.12 5.46 11.21
CA CYS A 318 -3.74 4.23 11.68
C CYS A 318 -2.73 3.07 11.70
N ILE A 319 -1.94 2.90 10.63
CA ILE A 319 -0.88 1.89 10.55
C ILE A 319 0.19 2.15 11.60
N LEU A 320 0.70 3.38 11.66
CA LEU A 320 1.80 3.75 12.55
C LEU A 320 1.45 3.59 14.03
N ALA A 321 0.17 3.70 14.40
CA ALA A 321 -0.33 3.54 15.76
C ALA A 321 -0.67 2.09 16.14
N ALA A 322 -0.82 1.19 15.16
CA ALA A 322 -1.21 -0.18 15.40
C ALA A 322 -0.23 -0.92 16.30
N SER A 323 -0.74 -1.73 17.23
CA SER A 323 0.04 -2.29 18.34
C SER A 323 0.84 -3.54 18.00
N SER A 324 0.58 -4.16 16.86
CA SER A 324 1.26 -5.39 16.45
C SER A 324 1.88 -5.28 15.07
N SER A 325 2.91 -6.09 14.86
CA SER A 325 3.55 -6.29 13.56
C SER A 325 2.72 -7.18 12.63
N ASP A 326 1.59 -7.68 13.12
CA ASP A 326 0.69 -8.53 12.35
C ASP A 326 -0.04 -7.68 11.31
N SER A 327 -0.52 -8.30 10.27
CA SER A 327 -1.13 -7.62 9.12
C SER A 327 -2.33 -6.77 9.54
N PHE A 328 -2.06 -5.54 9.89
CA PHE A 328 -3.10 -4.56 10.17
C PHE A 328 -3.78 -4.14 8.88
N VAL A 329 -5.07 -4.38 8.76
CA VAL A 329 -5.90 -3.93 7.65
C VAL A 329 -6.60 -2.64 8.03
N LEU A 330 -6.36 -1.58 7.26
CA LEU A 330 -7.04 -0.30 7.47
C LEU A 330 -8.56 -0.48 7.35
N SER A 331 -9.31 -0.15 8.40
CA SER A 331 -10.76 -0.18 8.41
C SER A 331 -11.38 1.22 8.33
N ARG A 332 -12.62 1.27 7.82
CA ARG A 332 -13.38 2.53 7.74
C ARG A 332 -13.57 3.16 9.11
N ASP A 333 -13.93 2.38 10.12
CA ASP A 333 -14.20 2.88 11.46
C ASP A 333 -12.95 3.46 12.11
N GLU A 334 -11.81 2.76 12.01
CA GLU A 334 -10.53 3.25 12.53
C GLU A 334 -10.08 4.54 11.84
N LEU A 335 -10.23 4.63 10.50
CA LEU A 335 -9.90 5.85 9.76
C LEU A 335 -10.79 7.02 10.17
N VAL A 336 -12.10 6.80 10.32
CA VAL A 336 -13.06 7.80 10.80
C VAL A 336 -12.72 8.28 12.21
N ASP A 337 -12.35 7.37 13.10
CA ASP A 337 -11.98 7.70 14.47
C ASP A 337 -10.66 8.47 14.50
N ARG A 338 -9.66 8.03 13.72
CA ARG A 338 -8.38 8.73 13.60
C ARG A 338 -8.53 10.17 13.09
N ILE A 339 -9.32 10.39 12.04
CA ILE A 339 -9.61 11.74 11.54
C ILE A 339 -10.28 12.59 12.64
N GLY A 340 -11.18 11.99 13.42
CA GLY A 340 -11.82 12.65 14.57
C GLY A 340 -10.83 13.05 15.67
N GLU A 341 -9.86 12.18 15.98
CA GLU A 341 -8.79 12.47 16.93
C GLU A 341 -7.87 13.60 16.45
N MET A 342 -7.48 13.57 15.16
CA MET A 342 -6.68 14.65 14.56
C MET A 342 -7.39 16.01 14.68
N ALA A 343 -8.68 16.08 14.35
CA ALA A 343 -9.49 17.28 14.50
C ALA A 343 -9.59 17.74 15.96
N TRP A 344 -9.76 16.80 16.89
CA TRP A 344 -9.81 17.11 18.33
C TRP A 344 -8.49 17.65 18.87
N ASN A 345 -7.37 17.07 18.46
CA ASN A 345 -6.04 17.48 18.90
C ASN A 345 -5.71 18.93 18.50
N LEU A 346 -6.18 19.40 17.35
CA LEU A 346 -6.06 20.80 16.95
C LEU A 346 -6.83 21.75 17.88
N GLN A 347 -7.94 21.29 18.49
CA GLN A 347 -8.71 22.11 19.43
C GLN A 347 -8.07 22.15 20.84
N VAL A 348 -7.42 21.05 21.26
CA VAL A 348 -6.96 20.89 22.66
C VAL A 348 -5.52 21.33 22.85
N SER A 349 -4.68 21.34 21.83
CA SER A 349 -3.25 21.69 21.90
C SER A 349 -2.97 23.10 22.45
N LYS A 350 -4.00 23.91 22.75
CA LYS A 350 -3.91 25.28 23.28
C LYS A 350 -4.71 25.52 24.57
N ARG A 351 -5.07 24.49 25.32
CA ARG A 351 -5.53 24.67 26.70
C ARG A 351 -4.40 24.36 27.70
#